data_13cf1ae3541dd410dc5b81b67e636384
#
_entry.id   13cf1ae3541dd410dc5b81b67e636384
#
_cell.length_a   1.000
_cell.length_b   1.000
_cell.length_c   1.000
_cell.angle_alpha   90.00
_cell.angle_beta   90.00
_cell.angle_gamma   90.00
#
_symmetry.space_group_name_H-M   'P 1'
#
loop_
_entity.id
_entity.type
_entity.pdbx_description
1 polymer ?
#
loop_
_entity_poly.entity_id
_entity_poly.type
_entity_poly.pdbx_seq_one_letter_code
_entity_poly.pdbx_strand_id
1 'polypeptide(L)'
;VDSAKRENVPVLAYDRLVRNSDVDFYISFDNVKVGELQARYLLDRAPKGNYVLIGGSPTDNNARMFREGQMNVLTPAISRGDVHVVADQWAKDWLPSEALRHTENALTQAQNNVVAIVASNDSTAGGAIQALEEQGLAGKVFVSGQDADLAGCQRVVAGTQSMTVYKPIAPLASRGAEIAVSLARHEPLQPNGKVNNGFKDVPAILLEPIVVDKNNIVQTVIADGFVRLQDVFRNVPPDQWPKVAPKESGTRP
;
A
#
# COMPACT_ATOMS: atom_id res chain seq x y z
N VAL A 1 -15.96 11.63 -18.04
CA VAL A 1 -17.11 11.86 -17.13
C VAL A 1 -18.17 12.69 -17.85
N ASP A 2 -17.86 13.88 -18.36
CA ASP A 2 -18.84 14.84 -18.90
C ASP A 2 -19.72 14.27 -20.03
N SER A 3 -19.16 13.43 -20.90
CA SER A 3 -19.95 12.77 -21.96
C SER A 3 -20.97 11.80 -21.37
N ALA A 4 -20.60 11.00 -20.37
CA ALA A 4 -21.52 10.09 -19.67
C ALA A 4 -22.65 10.87 -18.99
N LYS A 5 -22.30 11.99 -18.33
CA LYS A 5 -23.30 12.85 -17.67
C LYS A 5 -24.31 13.46 -18.61
N ARG A 6 -23.88 13.89 -19.81
CA ARG A 6 -24.83 14.40 -20.84
C ARG A 6 -25.84 13.35 -21.30
N GLU A 7 -25.45 12.09 -21.27
CA GLU A 7 -26.31 10.95 -21.63
C GLU A 7 -27.02 10.32 -20.41
N ASN A 8 -26.97 10.97 -19.24
CA ASN A 8 -27.52 10.46 -17.97
C ASN A 8 -26.97 9.09 -17.57
N VAL A 9 -25.71 8.78 -17.95
CA VAL A 9 -25.03 7.55 -17.57
C VAL A 9 -24.25 7.80 -16.27
N PRO A 10 -24.53 7.09 -15.17
CA PRO A 10 -23.79 7.24 -13.92
C PRO A 10 -22.35 6.77 -14.04
N VAL A 11 -21.44 7.44 -13.32
CA VAL A 11 -20.00 7.17 -13.35
C VAL A 11 -19.52 6.67 -11.99
N LEU A 12 -18.99 5.44 -11.96
CA LEU A 12 -18.31 4.85 -10.82
C LEU A 12 -16.79 5.03 -10.99
N ALA A 13 -16.14 5.70 -10.04
CA ALA A 13 -14.69 5.64 -9.92
C ALA A 13 -14.30 4.36 -9.16
N TYR A 14 -13.42 3.57 -9.76
CA TYR A 14 -12.96 2.28 -9.22
C TYR A 14 -11.46 2.33 -8.94
N ASP A 15 -11.07 2.02 -7.71
CA ASP A 15 -9.71 2.08 -7.15
C ASP A 15 -9.10 3.48 -7.18
N ARG A 16 -8.92 4.09 -8.35
CA ARG A 16 -8.41 5.47 -8.49
C ARG A 16 -9.52 6.47 -8.64
N LEU A 17 -9.51 7.48 -7.76
CA LEU A 17 -10.50 8.55 -7.79
C LEU A 17 -10.28 9.50 -8.98
N VAL A 18 -11.31 9.64 -9.81
CA VAL A 18 -11.31 10.64 -10.89
C VAL A 18 -11.43 12.03 -10.28
N ARG A 19 -10.43 12.88 -10.51
CA ARG A 19 -10.33 14.23 -9.96
C ARG A 19 -11.08 15.25 -10.79
N ASN A 20 -11.56 16.31 -10.14
CA ASN A 20 -12.14 17.51 -10.75
C ASN A 20 -13.30 17.21 -11.73
N SER A 21 -14.10 16.20 -11.45
CA SER A 21 -15.20 15.76 -12.31
C SER A 21 -16.41 15.31 -11.48
N ASP A 22 -17.60 15.34 -12.09
CA ASP A 22 -18.85 14.95 -11.45
C ASP A 22 -19.05 13.43 -11.42
N VAL A 23 -18.24 12.74 -10.60
CA VAL A 23 -18.34 11.29 -10.35
C VAL A 23 -19.50 11.00 -9.41
N ASP A 24 -20.31 9.97 -9.67
CA ASP A 24 -21.48 9.63 -8.86
C ASP A 24 -21.13 8.84 -7.61
N PHE A 25 -20.19 7.92 -7.74
CA PHE A 25 -19.79 7.05 -6.63
C PHE A 25 -18.31 6.63 -6.75
N TYR A 26 -17.69 6.31 -5.62
CA TYR A 26 -16.32 5.84 -5.57
C TYR A 26 -16.22 4.56 -4.75
N ILE A 27 -15.43 3.60 -5.22
CA ILE A 27 -15.06 2.43 -4.44
C ILE A 27 -13.54 2.23 -4.49
N SER A 28 -12.94 2.07 -3.33
CA SER A 28 -11.51 1.81 -3.16
C SER A 28 -11.24 1.20 -1.78
N PHE A 29 -9.97 1.02 -1.46
CA PHE A 29 -9.54 0.88 -0.07
C PHE A 29 -9.37 2.25 0.58
N ASP A 30 -9.38 2.29 1.92
CA ASP A 30 -9.01 3.49 2.66
C ASP A 30 -7.51 3.76 2.48
N ASN A 31 -7.20 4.61 1.49
CA ASN A 31 -5.81 4.91 1.12
C ASN A 31 -5.08 5.78 2.16
N VAL A 32 -5.79 6.60 2.92
CA VAL A 32 -5.21 7.30 4.07
C VAL A 32 -4.80 6.29 5.13
N LYS A 33 -5.67 5.33 5.41
CA LYS A 33 -5.40 4.23 6.34
C LYS A 33 -4.21 3.38 5.92
N VAL A 34 -4.03 3.11 4.62
CA VAL A 34 -2.82 2.44 4.10
C VAL A 34 -1.55 3.17 4.57
N GLY A 35 -1.50 4.49 4.36
CA GLY A 35 -0.35 5.30 4.79
C GLY A 35 -0.14 5.28 6.30
N GLU A 36 -1.23 5.37 7.08
CA GLU A 36 -1.17 5.27 8.54
C GLU A 36 -0.61 3.93 9.01
N LEU A 37 -1.04 2.82 8.40
CA LEU A 37 -0.56 1.48 8.74
C LEU A 37 0.93 1.31 8.43
N GLN A 38 1.40 1.81 7.28
CA GLN A 38 2.82 1.81 6.91
C GLN A 38 3.66 2.55 7.95
N ALA A 39 3.31 3.80 8.23
CA ALA A 39 4.06 4.65 9.15
C ALA A 39 4.00 4.13 10.59
N ARG A 40 2.83 3.66 11.06
CA ARG A 40 2.66 3.11 12.40
C ARG A 40 3.55 1.88 12.60
N TYR A 41 3.50 0.94 11.64
CA TYR A 41 4.29 -0.28 11.72
C TYR A 41 5.81 0.00 11.87
N LEU A 42 6.32 1.00 11.12
CA LEU A 42 7.73 1.38 11.20
C LEU A 42 8.04 2.18 12.48
N LEU A 43 7.17 3.11 12.88
CA LEU A 43 7.37 3.93 14.07
C LEU A 43 7.39 3.10 15.35
N ASP A 44 6.58 2.04 15.43
CA ASP A 44 6.56 1.11 16.57
C ASP A 44 7.88 0.33 16.71
N ARG A 45 8.64 0.15 15.62
CA ARG A 45 9.91 -0.60 15.56
C ARG A 45 11.15 0.30 15.60
N ALA A 46 11.03 1.49 15.07
CA ALA A 46 12.09 2.49 15.04
C ALA A 46 11.53 3.85 15.52
N PRO A 47 11.18 4.01 16.80
CA PRO A 47 10.51 5.20 17.32
C PRO A 47 11.34 6.48 17.23
N LYS A 48 12.64 6.37 16.93
CA LYS A 48 13.58 7.48 16.81
C LYS A 48 14.58 7.26 15.69
N GLY A 49 15.00 8.34 15.04
CA GLY A 49 16.08 8.33 14.06
C GLY A 49 15.68 8.92 12.72
N ASN A 50 16.52 8.70 11.71
CA ASN A 50 16.37 9.25 10.38
C ASN A 50 15.46 8.38 9.52
N TYR A 51 14.46 9.00 8.93
CA TYR A 51 13.48 8.38 8.04
C TYR A 51 13.64 8.90 6.62
N VAL A 52 13.44 8.02 5.66
CA VAL A 52 13.30 8.36 4.24
C VAL A 52 11.86 8.05 3.81
N LEU A 53 11.23 8.98 3.11
CA LEU A 53 9.89 8.81 2.56
C LEU A 53 9.99 8.69 1.03
N ILE A 54 9.54 7.54 0.50
CA ILE A 54 9.47 7.28 -0.94
C ILE A 54 8.01 7.17 -1.34
N GLY A 55 7.47 8.27 -1.87
CA GLY A 55 6.12 8.34 -2.40
C GLY A 55 5.99 7.63 -3.75
N GLY A 56 4.74 7.34 -4.14
CA GLY A 56 4.41 6.85 -5.47
C GLY A 56 4.43 7.96 -6.53
N SER A 57 3.70 7.76 -7.64
CA SER A 57 3.61 8.77 -8.68
C SER A 57 2.95 10.05 -8.17
N PRO A 58 3.57 11.23 -8.38
CA PRO A 58 3.01 12.51 -7.91
C PRO A 58 1.69 12.88 -8.62
N THR A 59 1.38 12.25 -9.74
CA THR A 59 0.14 12.43 -10.50
C THR A 59 -0.99 11.53 -10.04
N ASP A 60 -0.70 10.51 -9.20
CA ASP A 60 -1.68 9.57 -8.67
C ASP A 60 -2.25 10.08 -7.33
N ASN A 61 -3.59 10.22 -7.28
CA ASN A 61 -4.25 10.66 -6.06
C ASN A 61 -4.08 9.67 -4.89
N ASN A 62 -3.99 8.37 -5.17
CA ASN A 62 -3.77 7.35 -4.13
C ASN A 62 -2.42 7.58 -3.43
N ALA A 63 -1.36 7.90 -4.19
CA ALA A 63 -0.04 8.20 -3.63
C ALA A 63 -0.09 9.41 -2.68
N ARG A 64 -0.90 10.42 -2.99
CA ARG A 64 -1.11 11.58 -2.10
C ARG A 64 -1.83 11.20 -0.81
N MET A 65 -2.88 10.36 -0.89
CA MET A 65 -3.60 9.86 0.29
C MET A 65 -2.71 8.98 1.17
N PHE A 66 -1.84 8.14 0.58
CA PHE A 66 -0.85 7.39 1.36
C PHE A 66 0.09 8.33 2.13
N ARG A 67 0.60 9.39 1.46
CA ARG A 67 1.47 10.37 2.13
C ARG A 67 0.73 11.12 3.23
N GLU A 68 -0.53 11.49 3.04
CA GLU A 68 -1.37 12.08 4.07
C GLU A 68 -1.43 11.17 5.30
N GLY A 69 -1.76 9.89 5.12
CA GLY A 69 -1.81 8.91 6.20
C GLY A 69 -0.46 8.71 6.89
N GLN A 70 0.64 8.64 6.12
CA GLN A 70 1.99 8.56 6.67
C GLN A 70 2.29 9.76 7.57
N MET A 71 1.96 10.96 7.13
CA MET A 71 2.20 12.18 7.89
C MET A 71 1.28 12.34 9.10
N ASN A 72 0.03 11.85 9.07
CA ASN A 72 -0.85 11.80 10.23
C ASN A 72 -0.17 11.07 11.42
N VAL A 73 0.60 10.03 11.13
CA VAL A 73 1.30 9.24 12.13
C VAL A 73 2.66 9.82 12.50
N LEU A 74 3.44 10.28 11.51
CA LEU A 74 4.83 10.72 11.73
C LEU A 74 4.93 12.12 12.30
N THR A 75 4.00 13.03 11.95
CA THR A 75 4.08 14.44 12.36
C THR A 75 4.26 14.64 13.87
N PRO A 76 3.55 13.93 14.77
CA PRO A 76 3.80 14.08 16.20
C PRO A 76 5.21 13.67 16.63
N ALA A 77 5.79 12.63 16.04
CA ALA A 77 7.16 12.19 16.34
C ALA A 77 8.21 13.16 15.77
N ILE A 78 7.96 13.70 14.58
CA ILE A 78 8.79 14.74 13.97
C ILE A 78 8.78 16.00 14.83
N SER A 79 7.60 16.44 15.28
CA SER A 79 7.47 17.65 16.11
C SER A 79 8.18 17.53 17.47
N ARG A 80 8.31 16.31 18.03
CA ARG A 80 9.08 16.08 19.25
C ARG A 80 10.59 15.94 19.01
N GLY A 81 11.03 15.88 17.75
CA GLY A 81 12.42 15.61 17.39
C GLY A 81 12.84 14.14 17.53
N ASP A 82 11.88 13.23 17.70
CA ASP A 82 12.17 11.79 17.74
C ASP A 82 12.49 11.24 16.35
N VAL A 83 11.79 11.71 15.31
CA VAL A 83 11.99 11.33 13.91
C VAL A 83 12.45 12.52 13.08
N HIS A 84 13.47 12.31 12.25
CA HIS A 84 13.98 13.27 11.29
C HIS A 84 13.78 12.73 9.87
N VAL A 85 12.96 13.41 9.07
CA VAL A 85 12.79 13.06 7.65
C VAL A 85 13.96 13.67 6.87
N VAL A 86 14.92 12.82 6.49
CA VAL A 86 16.14 13.25 5.78
C VAL A 86 15.94 13.32 4.27
N ALA A 87 14.93 12.63 3.74
CA ALA A 87 14.51 12.74 2.35
C ALA A 87 13.02 12.44 2.22
N ASP A 88 12.33 13.22 1.39
CA ASP A 88 10.93 13.05 1.01
C ASP A 88 10.84 13.19 -0.51
N GLN A 89 10.75 12.05 -1.20
CA GLN A 89 10.84 11.97 -2.66
C GLN A 89 9.68 11.20 -3.25
N TRP A 90 9.33 11.50 -4.48
CA TRP A 90 8.26 10.86 -5.23
C TRP A 90 8.83 10.06 -6.40
N ALA A 91 8.45 8.78 -6.51
CA ALA A 91 8.86 7.91 -7.60
C ALA A 91 7.92 8.14 -8.80
N LYS A 92 8.42 8.84 -9.82
CA LYS A 92 7.67 9.05 -11.06
C LYS A 92 7.18 7.71 -11.61
N ASP A 93 5.89 7.67 -11.99
CA ASP A 93 5.23 6.50 -12.58
C ASP A 93 5.38 5.21 -11.75
N TRP A 94 5.60 5.33 -10.43
CA TRP A 94 5.82 4.22 -9.50
C TRP A 94 7.07 3.38 -9.83
N LEU A 95 8.01 3.91 -10.61
CA LEU A 95 9.17 3.17 -11.09
C LEU A 95 10.13 2.81 -9.95
N PRO A 96 10.53 1.53 -9.79
CA PRO A 96 11.50 1.12 -8.78
C PRO A 96 12.88 1.77 -8.99
N SER A 97 13.26 2.08 -10.23
CA SER A 97 14.52 2.80 -10.54
C SER A 97 14.55 4.22 -9.97
N GLU A 98 13.39 4.89 -9.89
CA GLU A 98 13.30 6.19 -9.23
C GLU A 98 13.48 6.04 -7.71
N ALA A 99 12.84 5.03 -7.11
CA ALA A 99 13.00 4.72 -5.69
C ALA A 99 14.45 4.34 -5.34
N LEU A 100 15.12 3.54 -6.17
CA LEU A 100 16.54 3.20 -6.05
C LEU A 100 17.37 4.48 -5.99
N ARG A 101 17.31 5.31 -7.03
CA ARG A 101 18.08 6.56 -7.14
C ARG A 101 17.84 7.51 -5.95
N HIS A 102 16.58 7.67 -5.53
CA HIS A 102 16.23 8.52 -4.40
C HIS A 102 16.80 7.99 -3.08
N THR A 103 16.79 6.66 -2.91
CA THR A 103 17.32 6.02 -1.70
C THR A 103 18.84 6.10 -1.66
N GLU A 104 19.56 5.86 -2.76
CA GLU A 104 21.01 6.04 -2.85
C GLU A 104 21.43 7.46 -2.45
N ASN A 105 20.73 8.48 -2.97
CA ASN A 105 20.98 9.87 -2.64
C ASN A 105 20.73 10.14 -1.14
N ALA A 106 19.64 9.61 -0.59
CA ALA A 106 19.30 9.78 0.82
C ALA A 106 20.32 9.09 1.75
N LEU A 107 20.77 7.88 1.40
CA LEU A 107 21.79 7.15 2.14
C LEU A 107 23.14 7.89 2.13
N THR A 108 23.53 8.41 0.97
CA THR A 108 24.74 9.22 0.84
C THR A 108 24.66 10.49 1.72
N GLN A 109 23.57 11.23 1.62
CA GLN A 109 23.36 12.46 2.39
C GLN A 109 23.33 12.20 3.90
N ALA A 110 22.70 11.10 4.33
CA ALA A 110 22.61 10.71 5.73
C ALA A 110 23.81 9.89 6.23
N GLN A 111 24.85 9.68 5.40
CA GLN A 111 26.01 8.84 5.72
C GLN A 111 25.59 7.43 6.21
N ASN A 112 24.62 6.84 5.54
CA ASN A 112 24.00 5.55 5.86
C ASN A 112 23.27 5.51 7.24
N ASN A 113 23.11 6.65 7.90
CA ASN A 113 22.40 6.73 9.17
C ASN A 113 20.88 6.89 8.94
N VAL A 114 20.23 5.80 8.49
CA VAL A 114 18.79 5.70 8.23
C VAL A 114 18.25 4.49 9.00
N VAL A 115 17.13 4.65 9.70
CA VAL A 115 16.50 3.57 10.47
C VAL A 115 15.26 2.99 9.79
N ALA A 116 14.58 3.81 8.96
CA ALA A 116 13.37 3.37 8.27
C ALA A 116 13.17 4.08 6.92
N ILE A 117 12.60 3.34 5.97
CA ILE A 117 12.16 3.84 4.66
C ILE A 117 10.66 3.56 4.53
N VAL A 118 9.85 4.63 4.51
CA VAL A 118 8.42 4.53 4.25
C VAL A 118 8.21 4.54 2.74
N ALA A 119 8.24 3.35 2.13
CA ALA A 119 7.95 3.17 0.71
C ALA A 119 6.45 2.92 0.52
N SER A 120 5.85 3.62 -0.45
CA SER A 120 4.39 3.63 -0.64
C SER A 120 3.84 2.35 -1.25
N ASN A 121 4.65 1.56 -1.98
CA ASN A 121 4.26 0.23 -2.47
C ASN A 121 5.45 -0.73 -2.57
N ASP A 122 5.20 -1.99 -2.90
CA ASP A 122 6.22 -3.05 -2.97
C ASP A 122 7.21 -2.84 -4.12
N SER A 123 6.78 -2.20 -5.21
CA SER A 123 7.66 -1.86 -6.33
C SER A 123 8.72 -0.82 -5.92
N THR A 124 8.28 0.26 -5.29
CA THR A 124 9.19 1.30 -4.76
C THR A 124 10.01 0.78 -3.57
N ALA A 125 9.43 -0.08 -2.72
CA ALA A 125 10.17 -0.79 -1.67
C ALA A 125 11.31 -1.64 -2.25
N GLY A 126 11.07 -2.33 -3.38
CA GLY A 126 12.08 -3.12 -4.08
C GLY A 126 13.26 -2.28 -4.53
N GLY A 127 13.02 -1.12 -5.13
CA GLY A 127 14.10 -0.19 -5.51
C GLY A 127 14.87 0.34 -4.30
N ALA A 128 14.16 0.72 -3.23
CA ALA A 128 14.79 1.16 -1.99
C ALA A 128 15.66 0.05 -1.34
N ILE A 129 15.16 -1.19 -1.33
CA ILE A 129 15.90 -2.32 -0.77
C ILE A 129 17.15 -2.63 -1.60
N GLN A 130 17.09 -2.49 -2.92
CA GLN A 130 18.29 -2.64 -3.76
C GLN A 130 19.40 -1.65 -3.34
N ALA A 131 19.07 -0.37 -3.11
CA ALA A 131 20.05 0.59 -2.59
C ALA A 131 20.60 0.19 -1.22
N LEU A 132 19.75 -0.37 -0.34
CA LEU A 132 20.16 -0.88 0.97
C LEU A 132 21.08 -2.10 0.85
N GLU A 133 20.84 -2.99 -0.12
CA GLU A 133 21.69 -4.16 -0.39
C GLU A 133 23.11 -3.74 -0.78
N GLU A 134 23.25 -2.75 -1.65
CA GLU A 134 24.54 -2.20 -2.10
C GLU A 134 25.36 -1.59 -0.96
N GLN A 135 24.68 -1.12 0.10
CA GLN A 135 25.31 -0.58 1.32
C GLN A 135 25.41 -1.60 2.46
N GLY A 136 24.99 -2.85 2.27
CA GLY A 136 24.95 -3.88 3.31
C GLY A 136 23.95 -3.56 4.46
N LEU A 137 22.90 -2.79 4.16
CA LEU A 137 21.88 -2.33 5.11
C LEU A 137 20.53 -3.06 4.97
N ALA A 138 20.35 -3.89 3.95
CA ALA A 138 19.14 -4.67 3.77
C ALA A 138 18.87 -5.57 4.98
N GLY A 139 17.63 -5.56 5.49
CA GLY A 139 17.24 -6.24 6.72
C GLY A 139 17.64 -5.54 8.03
N LYS A 140 18.45 -4.48 7.97
CA LYS A 140 18.82 -3.65 9.14
C LYS A 140 17.97 -2.37 9.21
N VAL A 141 17.55 -1.84 8.07
CA VAL A 141 16.65 -0.70 7.93
C VAL A 141 15.24 -1.24 7.73
N PHE A 142 14.28 -0.72 8.48
CA PHE A 142 12.88 -1.11 8.32
C PHE A 142 12.28 -0.49 7.05
N VAL A 143 11.61 -1.31 6.23
CA VAL A 143 11.02 -0.86 4.95
C VAL A 143 9.56 -1.28 4.88
N SER A 144 8.66 -0.33 4.61
CA SER A 144 7.25 -0.62 4.32
C SER A 144 7.02 -0.90 2.84
N GLY A 145 5.85 -1.45 2.54
CA GLY A 145 5.34 -1.63 1.19
C GLY A 145 3.82 -1.66 1.16
N GLN A 146 3.25 -1.95 0.00
CA GLN A 146 1.83 -2.14 -0.24
C GLN A 146 1.64 -2.92 -1.54
N ASP A 147 0.52 -3.57 -1.67
CA ASP A 147 0.00 -4.43 -2.73
C ASP A 147 0.21 -5.93 -2.49
N ALA A 148 1.11 -6.32 -1.60
CA ALA A 148 1.43 -7.73 -1.31
C ALA A 148 1.80 -8.49 -2.60
N ASP A 149 2.53 -7.84 -3.52
CA ASP A 149 2.99 -8.51 -4.73
C ASP A 149 3.93 -9.68 -4.38
N LEU A 150 4.12 -10.61 -5.31
CA LEU A 150 4.91 -11.80 -5.04
C LEU A 150 6.35 -11.46 -4.59
N ALA A 151 6.97 -10.47 -5.22
CA ALA A 151 8.33 -10.05 -4.87
C ALA A 151 8.37 -9.37 -3.50
N GLY A 152 7.36 -8.55 -3.17
CA GLY A 152 7.17 -7.96 -1.84
C GLY A 152 6.99 -9.02 -0.77
N CYS A 153 6.12 -10.02 -1.01
CA CYS A 153 5.92 -11.15 -0.11
C CYS A 153 7.22 -11.95 0.11
N GLN A 154 8.01 -12.18 -0.93
CA GLN A 154 9.31 -12.84 -0.83
C GLN A 154 10.30 -12.03 0.02
N ARG A 155 10.35 -10.71 -0.16
CA ARG A 155 11.20 -9.83 0.66
C ARG A 155 10.75 -9.77 2.12
N VAL A 156 9.44 -9.81 2.37
CA VAL A 156 8.89 -9.90 3.73
C VAL A 156 9.34 -11.17 4.43
N VAL A 157 9.25 -12.31 3.75
CA VAL A 157 9.71 -13.60 4.30
C VAL A 157 11.22 -13.64 4.49
N ALA A 158 11.98 -13.07 3.55
CA ALA A 158 13.43 -12.94 3.64
C ALA A 158 13.90 -11.95 4.73
N GLY A 159 13.01 -11.06 5.19
CA GLY A 159 13.30 -10.06 6.22
C GLY A 159 13.96 -8.79 5.69
N THR A 160 14.05 -8.59 4.37
CA THR A 160 14.58 -7.37 3.76
C THR A 160 13.52 -6.28 3.61
N GLN A 161 12.22 -6.65 3.58
CA GLN A 161 11.07 -5.76 3.71
C GLN A 161 10.34 -6.10 4.99
N SER A 162 9.96 -5.09 5.79
CA SER A 162 9.41 -5.32 7.13
C SER A 162 7.94 -5.72 7.10
N MET A 163 7.19 -5.15 6.15
CA MET A 163 5.75 -5.39 5.97
C MET A 163 5.31 -4.96 4.58
N THR A 164 4.14 -5.42 4.21
CA THR A 164 3.36 -4.87 3.09
C THR A 164 1.91 -4.64 3.54
N VAL A 165 1.19 -3.77 2.85
CA VAL A 165 -0.26 -3.60 3.06
C VAL A 165 -1.00 -4.35 1.95
N TYR A 166 -1.77 -5.34 2.34
CA TYR A 166 -2.60 -6.13 1.44
C TYR A 166 -3.96 -5.49 1.25
N LYS A 167 -4.38 -5.41 0.00
CA LYS A 167 -5.69 -4.94 -0.45
C LYS A 167 -6.38 -6.07 -1.20
N PRO A 168 -7.28 -6.86 -0.57
CA PRO A 168 -7.93 -8.00 -1.21
C PRO A 168 -8.73 -7.59 -2.45
N ILE A 169 -8.31 -8.01 -3.64
CA ILE A 169 -8.88 -7.56 -4.92
C ILE A 169 -10.30 -8.15 -5.13
N ALA A 170 -10.54 -9.40 -4.72
CA ALA A 170 -11.81 -10.06 -4.95
C ALA A 170 -13.01 -9.32 -4.29
N PRO A 171 -12.96 -8.92 -3.00
CA PRO A 171 -14.01 -8.09 -2.40
C PRO A 171 -14.19 -6.75 -3.11
N LEU A 172 -13.10 -6.09 -3.53
CA LEU A 172 -13.18 -4.83 -4.27
C LEU A 172 -13.91 -5.01 -5.60
N ALA A 173 -13.56 -6.05 -6.37
CA ALA A 173 -14.16 -6.33 -7.66
C ALA A 173 -15.64 -6.71 -7.54
N SER A 174 -15.99 -7.61 -6.62
CA SER A 174 -17.39 -8.01 -6.40
C SER A 174 -18.26 -6.83 -5.97
N ARG A 175 -17.76 -6.05 -5.01
CA ARG A 175 -18.49 -4.87 -4.53
C ARG A 175 -18.60 -3.77 -5.59
N GLY A 176 -17.56 -3.59 -6.42
CA GLY A 176 -17.59 -2.68 -7.55
C GLY A 176 -18.66 -3.05 -8.58
N ALA A 177 -18.78 -4.35 -8.90
CA ALA A 177 -19.82 -4.84 -9.80
C ALA A 177 -21.23 -4.63 -9.23
N GLU A 178 -21.46 -4.91 -7.94
CA GLU A 178 -22.73 -4.65 -7.26
C GLU A 178 -23.11 -3.16 -7.33
N ILE A 179 -22.17 -2.27 -7.02
CA ILE A 179 -22.39 -0.83 -7.09
C ILE A 179 -22.73 -0.39 -8.52
N ALA A 180 -22.02 -0.90 -9.53
CA ALA A 180 -22.30 -0.57 -10.92
C ALA A 180 -23.72 -0.97 -11.35
N VAL A 181 -24.17 -2.15 -10.92
CA VAL A 181 -25.56 -2.62 -11.19
C VAL A 181 -26.57 -1.73 -10.48
N SER A 182 -26.37 -1.41 -9.19
CA SER A 182 -27.27 -0.52 -8.45
C SER A 182 -27.35 0.88 -9.04
N LEU A 183 -26.20 1.45 -9.46
CA LEU A 183 -26.19 2.74 -10.15
C LEU A 183 -26.98 2.69 -11.47
N ALA A 184 -26.81 1.65 -12.27
CA ALA A 184 -27.53 1.48 -13.54
C ALA A 184 -29.05 1.31 -13.36
N ARG A 185 -29.47 0.76 -12.20
CA ARG A 185 -30.88 0.59 -11.83
C ARG A 185 -31.48 1.75 -11.03
N HIS A 186 -30.67 2.77 -10.74
CA HIS A 186 -31.04 3.88 -9.86
C HIS A 186 -31.48 3.42 -8.44
N GLU A 187 -30.89 2.30 -7.98
CA GLU A 187 -31.13 1.79 -6.62
C GLU A 187 -30.29 2.56 -5.59
N PRO A 188 -30.80 2.74 -4.37
CA PRO A 188 -30.07 3.46 -3.33
C PRO A 188 -28.83 2.69 -2.90
N LEU A 189 -27.70 3.40 -2.79
CA LEU A 189 -26.44 2.88 -2.26
C LEU A 189 -26.22 3.36 -0.83
N GLN A 190 -25.52 2.54 -0.03
CA GLN A 190 -25.15 2.88 1.34
C GLN A 190 -23.63 3.12 1.41
N PRO A 191 -23.17 4.37 1.27
CA PRO A 191 -21.75 4.69 1.42
C PRO A 191 -21.32 4.55 2.89
N ASN A 192 -20.09 4.14 3.14
CA ASN A 192 -19.47 4.17 4.47
C ASN A 192 -18.53 5.37 4.66
N GLY A 193 -18.38 6.19 3.63
CA GLY A 193 -17.53 7.38 3.65
C GLY A 193 -17.80 8.30 2.47
N LYS A 194 -16.97 9.32 2.37
CA LYS A 194 -16.91 10.26 1.24
C LYS A 194 -15.49 10.74 1.03
N VAL A 195 -15.14 11.02 -0.23
CA VAL A 195 -13.81 11.54 -0.58
C VAL A 195 -13.96 12.74 -1.48
N ASN A 196 -13.31 13.84 -1.13
CA ASN A 196 -13.32 15.05 -1.95
C ASN A 196 -12.43 14.86 -3.19
N ASN A 197 -13.02 15.01 -4.36
CA ASN A 197 -12.30 14.85 -5.62
C ASN A 197 -11.85 16.17 -6.27
N GLY A 198 -12.04 17.29 -5.55
CA GLY A 198 -11.76 18.64 -6.06
C GLY A 198 -12.97 19.29 -6.75
N PHE A 199 -13.99 18.51 -7.13
CA PHE A 199 -15.26 19.00 -7.66
C PHE A 199 -16.35 18.93 -6.58
N LYS A 200 -16.42 17.79 -5.87
CA LYS A 200 -17.39 17.57 -4.78
C LYS A 200 -16.90 16.48 -3.81
N ASP A 201 -17.60 16.33 -2.71
CA ASP A 201 -17.52 15.14 -1.84
C ASP A 201 -18.25 13.98 -2.53
N VAL A 202 -17.50 13.01 -3.05
CA VAL A 202 -18.05 11.83 -3.72
C VAL A 202 -18.39 10.78 -2.67
N PRO A 203 -19.66 10.28 -2.63
CA PRO A 203 -20.00 9.16 -1.77
C PRO A 203 -19.12 7.95 -2.08
N ALA A 204 -18.63 7.25 -1.06
CA ALA A 204 -17.65 6.19 -1.27
C ALA A 204 -17.97 4.96 -0.41
N ILE A 205 -17.55 3.80 -0.92
CA ILE A 205 -17.28 2.61 -0.12
C ILE A 205 -15.77 2.43 -0.05
N LEU A 206 -15.24 2.54 1.16
CA LEU A 206 -13.83 2.37 1.47
C LEU A 206 -13.64 1.04 2.22
N LEU A 207 -12.88 0.13 1.61
CA LEU A 207 -12.57 -1.18 2.16
C LEU A 207 -11.35 -1.08 3.08
N GLU A 208 -11.30 -1.95 4.09
CA GLU A 208 -10.20 -1.98 5.05
C GLU A 208 -8.96 -2.66 4.46
N PRO A 209 -7.79 -2.01 4.48
CA PRO A 209 -6.52 -2.61 4.14
C PRO A 209 -5.97 -3.46 5.30
N ILE A 210 -5.14 -4.46 4.99
CA ILE A 210 -4.61 -5.43 5.94
C ILE A 210 -3.08 -5.33 6.00
N VAL A 211 -2.51 -5.14 7.19
CA VAL A 211 -1.06 -5.25 7.41
C VAL A 211 -0.64 -6.70 7.28
N VAL A 212 0.37 -6.95 6.44
CA VAL A 212 0.98 -8.27 6.27
C VAL A 212 2.46 -8.18 6.59
N ASP A 213 2.89 -9.03 7.51
CA ASP A 213 4.29 -9.25 7.83
C ASP A 213 4.61 -10.76 7.87
N LYS A 214 5.83 -11.10 8.21
CA LYS A 214 6.30 -12.49 8.27
C LYS A 214 5.48 -13.36 9.25
N ASN A 215 4.79 -12.77 10.25
CA ASN A 215 4.04 -13.51 11.24
C ASN A 215 2.63 -13.90 10.78
N ASN A 216 2.04 -13.14 9.86
CA ASN A 216 0.66 -13.35 9.41
C ASN A 216 0.49 -13.57 7.90
N ILE A 217 1.57 -13.60 7.13
CA ILE A 217 1.54 -13.78 5.66
C ILE A 217 0.81 -15.05 5.23
N VAL A 218 0.92 -16.12 6.03
CA VAL A 218 0.25 -17.41 5.74
C VAL A 218 -1.25 -17.32 5.96
N GLN A 219 -1.68 -16.66 7.03
CA GLN A 219 -3.10 -16.52 7.42
C GLN A 219 -3.83 -15.44 6.61
N THR A 220 -3.09 -14.64 5.84
CA THR A 220 -3.61 -13.55 5.01
C THR A 220 -3.50 -13.89 3.53
N VAL A 221 -2.51 -13.39 2.83
CA VAL A 221 -2.37 -13.47 1.37
C VAL A 221 -2.28 -14.90 0.83
N ILE A 222 -1.70 -15.84 1.61
CA ILE A 222 -1.62 -17.24 1.21
C ILE A 222 -2.96 -17.95 1.45
N ALA A 223 -3.59 -17.73 2.61
CA ALA A 223 -4.89 -18.31 2.91
C ALA A 223 -5.98 -17.85 1.96
N ASP A 224 -5.93 -16.59 1.50
CA ASP A 224 -6.83 -16.03 0.48
C ASP A 224 -6.55 -16.58 -0.93
N GLY A 225 -5.41 -17.24 -1.13
CA GLY A 225 -4.99 -17.73 -2.45
C GLY A 225 -4.51 -16.61 -3.38
N PHE A 226 -4.18 -15.44 -2.85
CA PHE A 226 -3.66 -14.30 -3.61
C PHE A 226 -2.25 -14.59 -4.14
N VAL A 227 -1.41 -15.22 -3.32
CA VAL A 227 -0.10 -15.77 -3.68
C VAL A 227 0.03 -17.20 -3.19
N ARG A 228 0.80 -18.04 -3.91
CA ARG A 228 1.00 -19.43 -3.50
C ARG A 228 2.15 -19.55 -2.53
N LEU A 229 2.00 -20.38 -1.51
CA LEU A 229 3.03 -20.64 -0.49
C LEU A 229 4.40 -20.96 -1.13
N GLN A 230 4.43 -21.89 -2.07
CA GLN A 230 5.65 -22.33 -2.74
C GLN A 230 6.37 -21.21 -3.51
N ASP A 231 5.63 -20.23 -4.03
CA ASP A 231 6.23 -19.11 -4.75
C ASP A 231 6.81 -18.07 -3.77
N VAL A 232 6.10 -17.82 -2.67
CA VAL A 232 6.56 -16.90 -1.62
C VAL A 232 7.82 -17.43 -0.93
N PHE A 233 7.83 -18.72 -0.58
CA PHE A 233 8.91 -19.36 0.17
C PHE A 233 9.97 -20.04 -0.70
N ARG A 234 9.96 -19.85 -2.04
CA ARG A 234 10.85 -20.57 -2.96
C ARG A 234 12.35 -20.43 -2.65
N ASN A 235 12.75 -19.32 -2.01
CA ASN A 235 14.13 -19.05 -1.62
C ASN A 235 14.44 -19.43 -0.17
N VAL A 236 13.48 -20.04 0.54
CA VAL A 236 13.62 -20.52 1.91
C VAL A 236 13.75 -22.05 1.84
N PRO A 237 14.65 -22.67 2.61
CA PRO A 237 14.75 -24.12 2.67
C PRO A 237 13.39 -24.78 3.01
N PRO A 238 12.99 -25.86 2.34
CA PRO A 238 11.64 -26.45 2.51
C PRO A 238 11.32 -26.93 3.94
N ASP A 239 12.32 -27.31 4.70
CA ASP A 239 12.22 -27.71 6.11
C ASP A 239 11.87 -26.52 7.05
N GLN A 240 12.09 -25.30 6.60
CA GLN A 240 11.74 -24.06 7.30
C GLN A 240 10.40 -23.47 6.85
N TRP A 241 9.70 -24.12 5.92
CA TRP A 241 8.40 -23.61 5.47
C TRP A 241 7.35 -23.76 6.57
N PRO A 242 6.43 -22.80 6.68
CA PRO A 242 5.33 -22.91 7.63
C PRO A 242 4.44 -24.10 7.27
N LYS A 243 4.08 -24.89 8.30
CA LYS A 243 3.10 -25.98 8.13
C LYS A 243 1.72 -25.36 7.99
N VAL A 244 1.21 -25.32 6.78
CA VAL A 244 -0.18 -24.90 6.49
C VAL A 244 -1.06 -26.10 6.69
N ALA A 245 -2.04 -26.02 7.57
CA ALA A 245 -3.09 -27.05 7.65
C ALA A 245 -3.81 -27.10 6.28
N PRO A 246 -4.09 -28.30 5.74
CA PRO A 246 -4.89 -28.42 4.53
C PRO A 246 -6.21 -27.65 4.73
N LYS A 247 -6.59 -26.78 3.77
CA LYS A 247 -7.96 -26.28 3.74
C LYS A 247 -8.86 -27.52 3.66
N GLU A 248 -9.71 -27.73 4.67
CA GLU A 248 -10.82 -28.68 4.51
C GLU A 248 -11.53 -28.30 3.21
N SER A 249 -11.63 -29.26 2.32
CA SER A 249 -12.31 -29.10 1.04
C SER A 249 -13.81 -28.87 1.29
N GLY A 250 -14.13 -27.65 1.70
CA GLY A 250 -15.51 -27.19 1.78
C GLY A 250 -16.07 -27.17 0.37
N THR A 251 -17.03 -28.04 0.10
CA THR A 251 -17.88 -28.07 -1.07
C THR A 251 -18.31 -26.65 -1.41
N ARG A 252 -17.92 -26.19 -2.60
CA ARG A 252 -18.50 -24.95 -3.17
C ARG A 252 -20.02 -25.14 -3.26
N PRO A 253 -20.81 -24.17 -2.81
CA PRO A 253 -22.22 -24.15 -3.17
C PRO A 253 -22.41 -23.86 -4.64
#